data_d6340e7bc70cdf82a1cc951b60178c80
#
_entry.id   d6340e7bc70cdf82a1cc951b60178c80
#
_cell.length_a   1.000
_cell.length_b   1.000
_cell.length_c   1.000
_cell.angle_alpha   90.00
_cell.angle_beta   90.00
_cell.angle_gamma   90.00
#
_symmetry.space_group_name_H-M   'P 1'
#
loop_
_entity.id
_entity.type
_entity.pdbx_description
1 polymer ?
#
loop_
_entity_poly.entity_id
_entity_poly.type
_entity_poly.pdbx_seq_one_letter_code
_entity_poly.pdbx_strand_id
1 'polypeptide(L)'
;DWIGAAIPLFNSAEIIRWNCRKTYLRTLEERGADLIPTVWLDDPSGVDAAGLFDALDTDRLVFKRQTGGGAHGQFRLRRGEALPQMTQPMMVQPYLQTIEREGELSFIFIDGQLSHALLKRAAPGDYRIQSLYGGTETAIEANNADVNAARGILETLDQLPLYARVDMLRGNDGKLLLMELELIEPYLYPQEGPGVGRMMADALMKRL
;
A
#
# COMPACT_ATOMS: atom_id res chain seq x y z
N ASP A 1 -18.76 -7.21 -12.97
CA ASP A 1 -19.22 -6.45 -14.14
C ASP A 1 -20.69 -6.05 -14.03
N TRP A 2 -21.58 -6.94 -13.59
CA TRP A 2 -23.02 -6.62 -13.44
C TRP A 2 -23.30 -5.54 -12.37
N ILE A 3 -22.51 -5.45 -11.29
CA ILE A 3 -22.67 -4.42 -10.25
C ILE A 3 -22.46 -3.04 -10.85
N GLY A 4 -21.35 -2.82 -11.55
CA GLY A 4 -21.05 -1.53 -12.18
C GLY A 4 -22.03 -1.11 -13.27
N ALA A 5 -22.80 -2.07 -13.83
CA ALA A 5 -23.87 -1.79 -14.78
C ALA A 5 -25.21 -1.49 -14.08
N ALA A 6 -25.40 -1.96 -12.84
CA ALA A 6 -26.65 -1.87 -12.09
C ALA A 6 -26.70 -0.69 -11.13
N ILE A 7 -25.54 -0.26 -10.60
CA ILE A 7 -25.45 0.83 -9.63
C ILE A 7 -24.24 1.74 -9.94
N PRO A 8 -24.31 3.04 -9.62
CA PRO A 8 -23.16 3.93 -9.73
C PRO A 8 -22.06 3.51 -8.74
N LEU A 9 -20.83 3.36 -9.26
CA LEU A 9 -19.64 3.13 -8.45
C LEU A 9 -18.72 4.36 -8.57
N PHE A 10 -18.42 5.01 -7.47
CA PHE A 10 -17.63 6.26 -7.45
C PHE A 10 -16.13 6.04 -7.53
N ASN A 11 -15.61 4.93 -6.98
CA ASN A 11 -14.41 4.30 -7.48
C ASN A 11 -14.87 3.29 -8.51
N SER A 12 -14.65 3.58 -9.78
CA SER A 12 -15.29 2.88 -10.89
C SER A 12 -14.98 1.38 -10.92
N ALA A 13 -15.81 0.60 -11.59
CA ALA A 13 -15.56 -0.82 -11.78
C ALA A 13 -14.21 -1.10 -12.47
N GLU A 14 -13.71 -0.15 -13.27
CA GLU A 14 -12.39 -0.21 -13.89
C GLU A 14 -11.28 -0.06 -12.84
N ILE A 15 -11.37 0.96 -11.97
CA ILE A 15 -10.46 1.14 -10.84
C ILE A 15 -10.44 -0.13 -9.97
N ILE A 16 -11.61 -0.68 -9.63
CA ILE A 16 -11.72 -1.88 -8.79
C ILE A 16 -11.00 -3.07 -9.44
N ARG A 17 -11.25 -3.35 -10.73
CA ARG A 17 -10.58 -4.45 -11.44
C ARG A 17 -9.07 -4.29 -11.50
N TRP A 18 -8.60 -3.07 -11.72
CA TRP A 18 -7.19 -2.76 -11.79
C TRP A 18 -6.52 -2.89 -10.41
N ASN A 19 -7.15 -2.37 -9.35
CA ASN A 19 -6.57 -2.31 -8.00
C ASN A 19 -6.72 -3.62 -7.20
N CYS A 20 -7.57 -4.58 -7.62
CA CYS A 20 -7.82 -5.82 -6.87
C CYS A 20 -6.60 -6.77 -6.80
N ARG A 21 -5.61 -6.60 -7.64
CA ARG A 21 -4.35 -7.35 -7.65
C ARG A 21 -3.17 -6.37 -7.57
N LYS A 22 -2.24 -6.59 -6.64
CA LYS A 22 -1.10 -5.69 -6.38
C LYS A 22 -0.18 -5.45 -7.59
N THR A 23 -0.38 -6.17 -8.70
CA THR A 23 0.30 -5.89 -9.97
C THR A 23 0.03 -4.50 -10.53
N TYR A 24 -0.97 -3.77 -10.02
CA TYR A 24 -1.16 -2.35 -10.32
C TYR A 24 0.08 -1.50 -9.98
N LEU A 25 0.89 -1.94 -9.01
CA LEU A 25 2.14 -1.28 -8.66
C LEU A 25 3.13 -1.24 -9.83
N ARG A 26 3.15 -2.28 -10.71
CA ARG A 26 3.97 -2.26 -11.94
C ARG A 26 3.58 -1.07 -12.83
N THR A 27 2.28 -0.87 -13.02
CA THR A 27 1.78 0.26 -13.83
C THR A 27 2.15 1.61 -13.21
N LEU A 28 2.09 1.73 -11.88
CA LEU A 28 2.48 2.96 -11.19
C LEU A 28 3.98 3.22 -11.32
N GLU A 29 4.82 2.19 -11.23
CA GLU A 29 6.27 2.28 -11.43
C GLU A 29 6.59 2.75 -12.85
N GLU A 30 5.96 2.16 -13.87
CA GLU A 30 6.09 2.55 -15.28
C GLU A 30 5.69 4.02 -15.52
N ARG A 31 4.79 4.55 -14.70
CA ARG A 31 4.34 5.95 -14.72
C ARG A 31 5.19 6.89 -13.85
N GLY A 32 6.27 6.37 -13.27
CA GLY A 32 7.26 7.15 -12.52
C GLY A 32 6.97 7.31 -11.04
N ALA A 33 6.07 6.51 -10.45
CA ALA A 33 5.89 6.48 -9.01
C ALA A 33 7.10 5.86 -8.31
N ASP A 34 7.57 6.48 -7.22
CA ASP A 34 8.63 5.92 -6.37
C ASP A 34 8.05 4.76 -5.53
N LEU A 35 8.44 3.53 -5.84
CA LEU A 35 7.98 2.32 -5.17
C LEU A 35 9.09 1.62 -4.40
N ILE A 36 8.69 0.77 -3.44
CA ILE A 36 9.60 -0.21 -2.86
C ILE A 36 10.02 -1.18 -3.98
N PRO A 37 11.33 -1.38 -4.25
CA PRO A 37 11.80 -2.31 -5.27
C PRO A 37 11.12 -3.67 -5.14
N THR A 38 10.59 -4.21 -6.23
CA THR A 38 9.74 -5.40 -6.18
C THR A 38 10.12 -6.40 -7.27
N VAL A 39 10.37 -7.65 -6.88
CA VAL A 39 10.44 -8.80 -7.79
C VAL A 39 9.09 -9.51 -7.79
N TRP A 40 8.58 -9.79 -8.97
CA TRP A 40 7.28 -10.41 -9.16
C TRP A 40 7.42 -11.87 -9.51
N LEU A 41 6.76 -12.74 -8.74
CA LEU A 41 6.74 -14.18 -8.92
C LEU A 41 5.31 -14.59 -9.31
N ASP A 42 5.02 -14.59 -10.60
CA ASP A 42 3.72 -15.03 -11.11
C ASP A 42 3.57 -16.56 -10.99
N ASP A 43 4.68 -17.29 -11.12
CA ASP A 43 4.83 -18.69 -10.70
C ASP A 43 5.99 -18.79 -9.69
N PRO A 44 5.71 -19.06 -8.41
CA PRO A 44 6.75 -19.16 -7.39
C PRO A 44 7.40 -20.56 -7.33
N SER A 45 7.02 -21.51 -8.20
CA SER A 45 7.62 -22.83 -8.23
C SER A 45 9.08 -22.79 -8.68
N GLY A 46 9.97 -23.43 -7.92
CA GLY A 46 11.39 -23.52 -8.27
C GLY A 46 12.17 -22.19 -8.19
N VAL A 47 11.63 -21.22 -7.47
CA VAL A 47 12.29 -19.91 -7.33
C VAL A 47 13.64 -20.05 -6.59
N ASP A 48 14.67 -19.38 -7.09
CA ASP A 48 15.97 -19.26 -6.43
C ASP A 48 15.96 -18.12 -5.41
N ALA A 49 15.90 -18.46 -4.12
CA ALA A 49 15.94 -17.47 -3.05
C ALA A 49 17.25 -16.65 -3.04
N ALA A 50 18.40 -17.25 -3.40
CA ALA A 50 19.68 -16.56 -3.42
C ALA A 50 19.64 -15.42 -4.46
N GLY A 51 19.17 -15.71 -5.66
CA GLY A 51 19.00 -14.71 -6.72
C GLY A 51 18.06 -13.56 -6.36
N LEU A 52 17.03 -13.82 -5.52
CA LEU A 52 16.15 -12.74 -5.04
C LEU A 52 16.86 -11.76 -4.09
N PHE A 53 17.68 -12.29 -3.17
CA PHE A 53 18.48 -11.44 -2.28
C PHE A 53 19.47 -10.58 -3.04
N ASP A 54 20.10 -11.13 -4.10
CA ASP A 54 21.06 -10.41 -4.92
C ASP A 54 20.37 -9.35 -5.79
N ALA A 55 19.22 -9.68 -6.38
CA ALA A 55 18.46 -8.77 -7.21
C ALA A 55 17.91 -7.56 -6.42
N LEU A 56 17.60 -7.74 -5.14
CA LEU A 56 17.06 -6.69 -4.27
C LEU A 56 18.09 -6.07 -3.32
N ASP A 57 19.38 -6.44 -3.47
CA ASP A 57 20.50 -5.94 -2.66
C ASP A 57 20.20 -5.91 -1.15
N THR A 58 19.78 -7.04 -0.60
CA THR A 58 19.34 -7.14 0.78
C THR A 58 19.63 -8.51 1.39
N ASP A 59 19.73 -8.58 2.71
CA ASP A 59 19.81 -9.84 3.47
C ASP A 59 18.46 -10.25 4.10
N ARG A 60 17.41 -9.44 3.88
CA ARG A 60 16.06 -9.70 4.40
C ARG A 60 15.00 -9.36 3.37
N LEU A 61 14.15 -10.34 3.07
CA LEU A 61 13.05 -10.23 2.13
C LEU A 61 11.70 -10.28 2.85
N VAL A 62 10.71 -9.63 2.24
CA VAL A 62 9.29 -9.78 2.58
C VAL A 62 8.57 -10.33 1.37
N PHE A 63 7.89 -11.45 1.55
CA PHE A 63 7.02 -12.06 0.56
C PHE A 63 5.58 -11.70 0.86
N LYS A 64 4.86 -11.20 -0.14
CA LYS A 64 3.45 -10.83 -0.04
C LYS A 64 2.68 -11.49 -1.18
N ARG A 65 1.44 -11.91 -0.94
CA ARG A 65 0.56 -12.36 -2.02
C ARG A 65 0.23 -11.20 -2.95
N GLN A 66 0.15 -11.47 -4.25
CA GLN A 66 -0.28 -10.45 -5.23
C GLN A 66 -1.78 -10.12 -5.09
N THR A 67 -2.56 -11.01 -4.50
CA THR A 67 -3.98 -10.78 -4.18
C THR A 67 -4.21 -11.05 -2.70
N GLY A 68 -4.91 -10.14 -2.01
CA GLY A 68 -5.24 -10.20 -0.59
C GLY A 68 -4.77 -8.98 0.20
N GLY A 69 -5.25 -8.87 1.44
CA GLY A 69 -4.98 -7.76 2.37
C GLY A 69 -4.64 -8.27 3.78
N GLY A 70 -4.47 -7.35 4.74
CA GLY A 70 -4.29 -7.66 6.16
C GLY A 70 -3.06 -8.51 6.50
N ALA A 71 -2.00 -8.45 5.71
CA ALA A 71 -0.78 -9.26 5.84
C ALA A 71 -1.02 -10.79 5.77
N HIS A 72 -2.18 -11.24 5.26
CA HIS A 72 -2.48 -12.67 5.17
C HIS A 72 -1.53 -13.38 4.19
N GLY A 73 -0.84 -14.42 4.70
CA GLY A 73 0.14 -15.17 3.90
C GLY A 73 1.43 -14.40 3.60
N GLN A 74 1.68 -13.28 4.28
CA GLN A 74 2.95 -12.58 4.24
C GLN A 74 3.96 -13.27 5.17
N PHE A 75 5.21 -13.37 4.73
CA PHE A 75 6.30 -13.85 5.57
C PHE A 75 7.62 -13.12 5.24
N ARG A 76 8.53 -13.17 6.19
CA ARG A 76 9.91 -12.68 6.03
C ARG A 76 10.85 -13.85 5.82
N LEU A 77 11.93 -13.62 5.08
CA LEU A 77 13.00 -14.58 4.86
C LEU A 77 14.34 -13.86 5.05
N ARG A 78 15.25 -14.47 5.78
CA ARG A 78 16.64 -14.01 5.87
C ARG A 78 17.51 -14.82 4.92
N ARG A 79 18.59 -14.23 4.45
CA ARG A 79 19.57 -14.94 3.62
C ARG A 79 20.08 -16.17 4.37
N GLY A 80 20.03 -17.33 3.72
CA GLY A 80 20.40 -18.61 4.28
C GLY A 80 19.27 -19.39 4.97
N GLU A 81 18.10 -18.80 5.18
CA GLU A 81 16.92 -19.55 5.66
C GLU A 81 16.27 -20.33 4.51
N ALA A 82 15.60 -21.42 4.85
CA ALA A 82 14.86 -22.23 3.88
C ALA A 82 13.61 -21.47 3.40
N LEU A 83 13.43 -21.39 2.09
CA LEU A 83 12.25 -20.79 1.49
C LEU A 83 11.01 -21.65 1.73
N PRO A 84 9.93 -21.12 2.34
CA PRO A 84 8.67 -21.84 2.47
C PRO A 84 8.05 -22.16 1.10
N GLN A 85 7.33 -23.26 1.03
CA GLN A 85 6.58 -23.60 -0.18
C GLN A 85 5.49 -22.55 -0.45
N MET A 86 5.48 -22.02 -1.67
CA MET A 86 4.50 -21.06 -2.14
C MET A 86 3.66 -21.69 -3.26
N THR A 87 2.35 -21.50 -3.21
CA THR A 87 1.40 -22.07 -4.17
C THR A 87 0.61 -21.00 -4.93
N GLN A 88 0.90 -19.73 -4.65
CA GLN A 88 0.18 -18.59 -5.24
C GLN A 88 1.17 -17.53 -5.71
N PRO A 89 0.79 -16.70 -6.70
CA PRO A 89 1.61 -15.58 -7.13
C PRO A 89 2.01 -14.67 -5.98
N MET A 90 3.30 -14.33 -5.91
CA MET A 90 3.90 -13.51 -4.85
C MET A 90 4.54 -12.25 -5.44
N MET A 91 4.69 -11.25 -4.62
CA MET A 91 5.61 -10.13 -4.79
C MET A 91 6.65 -10.19 -3.68
N VAL A 92 7.89 -9.86 -4.00
CA VAL A 92 9.02 -9.92 -3.09
C VAL A 92 9.68 -8.56 -3.02
N GLN A 93 9.87 -8.05 -1.81
CA GLN A 93 10.44 -6.73 -1.54
C GLN A 93 11.56 -6.84 -0.52
N PRO A 94 12.53 -5.91 -0.51
CA PRO A 94 13.48 -5.82 0.58
C PRO A 94 12.73 -5.46 1.87
N TYR A 95 13.19 -6.02 2.99
CA TYR A 95 12.68 -5.62 4.29
C TYR A 95 13.27 -4.26 4.69
N LEU A 96 12.45 -3.23 4.70
CA LEU A 96 12.85 -1.90 5.13
C LEU A 96 12.78 -1.80 6.67
N GLN A 97 13.92 -1.64 7.33
CA GLN A 97 13.96 -1.48 8.80
C GLN A 97 13.25 -0.22 9.30
N THR A 98 13.01 0.73 8.43
CA THR A 98 12.29 1.97 8.74
C THR A 98 10.87 1.69 9.24
N ILE A 99 10.25 0.56 8.86
CA ILE A 99 8.95 0.16 9.39
C ILE A 99 8.97 -0.04 10.92
N GLU A 100 10.08 -0.55 11.48
CA GLU A 100 10.23 -0.73 12.92
C GLU A 100 10.62 0.57 13.64
N ARG A 101 11.38 1.45 12.97
CA ARG A 101 11.95 2.67 13.57
C ARG A 101 10.99 3.85 13.45
N GLU A 102 10.44 4.05 12.29
CA GLU A 102 9.61 5.20 11.93
C GLU A 102 8.13 4.83 11.83
N GLY A 103 7.82 3.60 11.40
CA GLY A 103 6.47 3.14 11.11
C GLY A 103 6.09 3.37 9.64
N GLU A 104 4.82 3.13 9.33
CA GLU A 104 4.20 3.35 8.03
C GLU A 104 3.39 4.65 8.06
N LEU A 105 3.54 5.46 7.03
CA LEU A 105 2.73 6.65 6.80
C LEU A 105 1.55 6.30 5.91
N SER A 106 0.35 6.66 6.33
CA SER A 106 -0.87 6.51 5.54
C SER A 106 -1.52 7.86 5.30
N PHE A 107 -1.80 8.15 4.05
CA PHE A 107 -2.44 9.41 3.63
C PHE A 107 -3.83 9.09 3.09
N ILE A 108 -4.85 9.72 3.67
CA ILE A 108 -6.25 9.56 3.28
C ILE A 108 -6.65 10.74 2.43
N PHE A 109 -7.04 10.43 1.18
CA PHE A 109 -7.51 11.43 0.22
C PHE A 109 -8.99 11.21 -0.08
N ILE A 110 -9.72 12.32 -0.20
CA ILE A 110 -11.10 12.37 -0.68
C ILE A 110 -11.14 13.35 -1.85
N ASP A 111 -11.56 12.87 -3.01
CA ASP A 111 -11.65 13.67 -4.25
C ASP A 111 -10.33 14.42 -4.56
N GLY A 112 -9.19 13.72 -4.36
CA GLY A 112 -7.84 14.25 -4.55
C GLY A 112 -7.33 15.21 -3.46
N GLN A 113 -8.17 15.55 -2.48
CA GLN A 113 -7.77 16.41 -1.37
C GLN A 113 -7.35 15.58 -0.16
N LEU A 114 -6.23 15.93 0.46
CA LEU A 114 -5.80 15.29 1.70
C LEU A 114 -6.82 15.59 2.81
N SER A 115 -7.39 14.54 3.38
CA SER A 115 -8.22 14.62 4.58
C SER A 115 -7.33 14.66 5.83
N HIS A 116 -6.51 13.66 6.01
CA HIS A 116 -5.60 13.53 7.14
C HIS A 116 -4.50 12.50 6.83
N ALA A 117 -3.51 12.46 7.70
CA ALA A 117 -2.42 11.49 7.64
C ALA A 117 -2.24 10.78 8.98
N LEU A 118 -1.75 9.56 8.91
CA LEU A 118 -1.53 8.68 10.05
C LEU A 118 -0.11 8.17 10.06
N LEU A 119 0.41 7.95 11.25
CA LEU A 119 1.57 7.11 11.48
C LEU A 119 1.12 5.81 12.14
N LYS A 120 1.41 4.69 11.48
CA LYS A 120 1.13 3.35 11.98
C LYS A 120 2.42 2.70 12.48
N ARG A 121 2.39 2.14 13.68
CA ARG A 121 3.53 1.44 14.28
C ARG A 121 3.15 0.04 14.68
N ALA A 122 4.06 -0.90 14.44
CA ALA A 122 3.90 -2.27 14.92
C ALA A 122 4.06 -2.34 16.46
N ALA A 123 3.47 -3.38 17.04
CA ALA A 123 3.75 -3.73 18.43
C ALA A 123 5.24 -4.07 18.63
N PRO A 124 5.82 -3.85 19.81
CA PRO A 124 7.19 -4.23 20.09
C PRO A 124 7.46 -5.70 19.74
N GLY A 125 8.47 -5.96 18.90
CA GLY A 125 8.83 -7.31 18.45
C GLY A 125 8.05 -7.84 17.24
N ASP A 126 7.05 -7.12 16.75
CA ASP A 126 6.36 -7.40 15.49
C ASP A 126 6.77 -6.36 14.40
N TYR A 127 6.52 -6.69 13.14
CA TYR A 127 6.66 -5.78 12.00
C TYR A 127 5.32 -5.50 11.32
N ARG A 128 4.28 -6.26 11.71
CA ARG A 128 2.92 -6.08 11.21
C ARG A 128 2.28 -4.92 11.95
N ILE A 129 1.88 -3.92 11.21
CA ILE A 129 1.37 -2.66 11.75
C ILE A 129 -0.13 -2.66 12.03
N GLN A 130 -0.84 -3.71 11.58
CA GLN A 130 -2.29 -3.79 11.73
C GLN A 130 -2.67 -3.92 13.21
N SER A 131 -3.74 -3.22 13.62
CA SER A 131 -4.27 -3.24 14.99
C SER A 131 -4.59 -4.64 15.51
N LEU A 132 -4.98 -5.56 14.61
CA LEU A 132 -5.18 -6.98 14.93
C LEU A 132 -3.93 -7.64 15.56
N TYR A 133 -2.75 -7.14 15.24
CA TYR A 133 -1.46 -7.61 15.79
C TYR A 133 -0.89 -6.67 16.87
N GLY A 134 -1.73 -5.79 17.43
CA GLY A 134 -1.34 -4.85 18.48
C GLY A 134 -0.65 -3.59 17.96
N GLY A 135 -0.73 -3.33 16.67
CA GLY A 135 -0.27 -2.08 16.07
C GLY A 135 -1.07 -0.88 16.58
N THR A 136 -0.48 0.29 16.45
CA THR A 136 -1.10 1.57 16.83
C THR A 136 -1.17 2.51 15.64
N GLU A 137 -2.27 3.26 15.55
CA GLU A 137 -2.48 4.31 14.58
C GLU A 137 -2.56 5.65 15.31
N THR A 138 -1.87 6.67 14.82
CA THR A 138 -1.86 8.01 15.41
C THR A 138 -1.96 9.06 14.31
N ALA A 139 -2.89 9.99 14.45
CA ALA A 139 -2.98 11.15 13.57
C ALA A 139 -1.69 11.99 13.63
N ILE A 140 -1.21 12.45 12.49
CA ILE A 140 -0.01 13.29 12.40
C ILE A 140 -0.26 14.50 11.50
N GLU A 141 0.48 15.57 11.75
CA GLU A 141 0.68 16.64 10.78
C GLU A 141 1.83 16.26 9.85
N ALA A 142 1.51 15.75 8.67
CA ALA A 142 2.53 15.39 7.68
C ALA A 142 3.15 16.65 7.08
N ASN A 143 4.46 16.63 6.82
CA ASN A 143 5.12 17.73 6.13
C ASN A 143 4.71 17.78 4.65
N ASN A 144 4.90 18.94 4.03
CA ASN A 144 4.48 19.17 2.64
C ASN A 144 5.17 18.25 1.63
N ALA A 145 6.43 17.86 1.88
CA ALA A 145 7.15 16.98 0.97
C ALA A 145 6.52 15.58 0.95
N ASP A 146 6.19 15.04 2.13
CA ASP A 146 5.54 13.73 2.27
C ASP A 146 4.11 13.75 1.68
N VAL A 147 3.35 14.82 1.92
CA VAL A 147 2.02 15.01 1.31
C VAL A 147 2.09 15.08 -0.21
N ASN A 148 3.08 15.78 -0.76
CA ASN A 148 3.26 15.90 -2.21
C ASN A 148 3.70 14.56 -2.82
N ALA A 149 4.55 13.78 -2.16
CA ALA A 149 4.91 12.44 -2.59
C ALA A 149 3.67 11.53 -2.68
N ALA A 150 2.83 11.53 -1.65
CA ALA A 150 1.58 10.75 -1.65
C ALA A 150 0.58 11.24 -2.72
N ARG A 151 0.45 12.57 -2.91
CA ARG A 151 -0.41 13.14 -3.96
C ARG A 151 0.09 12.77 -5.35
N GLY A 152 1.40 12.78 -5.58
CA GLY A 152 2.01 12.37 -6.83
C GLY A 152 1.59 10.95 -7.27
N ILE A 153 1.32 10.04 -6.32
CA ILE A 153 0.77 8.73 -6.65
C ILE A 153 -0.62 8.84 -7.31
N LEU A 154 -1.49 9.71 -6.77
CA LEU A 154 -2.84 9.89 -7.33
C LEU A 154 -2.79 10.57 -8.71
N GLU A 155 -1.80 11.42 -8.96
CA GLU A 155 -1.60 12.10 -10.25
C GLU A 155 -1.17 11.15 -11.37
N THR A 156 -0.66 9.95 -11.03
CA THR A 156 -0.36 8.90 -12.02
C THR A 156 -1.58 8.11 -12.48
N LEU A 157 -2.74 8.30 -11.82
CA LEU A 157 -3.96 7.56 -12.14
C LEU A 157 -4.70 8.16 -13.33
N ASP A 158 -5.29 7.32 -14.18
CA ASP A 158 -6.10 7.76 -15.33
C ASP A 158 -7.42 8.42 -14.90
N GLN A 159 -7.91 8.06 -13.71
CA GLN A 159 -9.15 8.58 -13.13
C GLN A 159 -8.91 8.95 -11.67
N LEU A 160 -9.38 10.13 -11.27
CA LEU A 160 -9.35 10.54 -9.88
C LEU A 160 -10.37 9.72 -9.05
N PRO A 161 -9.93 8.91 -8.08
CA PRO A 161 -10.84 8.16 -7.22
C PRO A 161 -11.61 9.08 -6.28
N LEU A 162 -12.80 8.69 -5.86
CA LEU A 162 -13.54 9.39 -4.81
C LEU A 162 -12.79 9.36 -3.48
N TYR A 163 -12.19 8.23 -3.16
CA TYR A 163 -11.37 8.05 -1.97
C TYR A 163 -10.13 7.21 -2.30
N ALA A 164 -9.06 7.45 -1.58
CA ALA A 164 -7.84 6.67 -1.65
C ALA A 164 -7.14 6.66 -0.30
N ARG A 165 -6.50 5.53 0.04
CA ARG A 165 -5.48 5.45 1.07
C ARG A 165 -4.14 5.10 0.42
N VAL A 166 -3.16 5.96 0.63
CA VAL A 166 -1.80 5.80 0.10
C VAL A 166 -0.89 5.42 1.27
N ASP A 167 -0.45 4.16 1.30
CA ASP A 167 0.41 3.63 2.36
C ASP A 167 1.87 3.63 1.89
N MET A 168 2.74 4.31 2.65
CA MET A 168 4.13 4.59 2.25
C MET A 168 5.12 4.27 3.36
N LEU A 169 6.31 3.84 2.97
CA LEU A 169 7.46 3.65 3.86
C LEU A 169 8.62 4.54 3.45
N ARG A 170 9.40 4.99 4.41
CA ARG A 170 10.64 5.71 4.10
C ARG A 170 11.74 4.72 3.71
N GLY A 171 12.31 4.94 2.55
CA GLY A 171 13.46 4.19 2.05
C GLY A 171 14.75 4.54 2.82
N ASN A 172 15.81 3.80 2.57
CA ASN A 172 17.12 4.03 3.20
C ASN A 172 17.75 5.37 2.78
N ASP A 173 17.35 5.91 1.65
CA ASP A 173 17.75 7.22 1.11
C ASP A 173 16.91 8.39 1.66
N GLY A 174 15.94 8.09 2.52
CA GLY A 174 15.05 9.07 3.13
C GLY A 174 13.83 9.44 2.27
N LYS A 175 13.69 8.93 1.05
CA LYS A 175 12.50 9.14 0.23
C LYS A 175 11.32 8.31 0.71
N LEU A 176 10.10 8.81 0.51
CA LEU A 176 8.90 8.00 0.69
C LEU A 176 8.67 7.13 -0.55
N LEU A 177 8.52 5.84 -0.31
CA LEU A 177 8.26 4.82 -1.31
C LEU A 177 6.83 4.27 -1.11
N LEU A 178 6.08 4.17 -2.20
CA LEU A 178 4.76 3.56 -2.16
C LEU A 178 4.87 2.08 -1.78
N MET A 179 4.14 1.69 -0.76
CA MET A 179 3.99 0.30 -0.34
C MET A 179 2.68 -0.32 -0.84
N GLU A 180 1.58 0.43 -0.71
CA GLU A 180 0.24 -0.01 -1.12
C GLU A 180 -0.64 1.21 -1.44
N LEU A 181 -1.51 1.05 -2.46
CA LEU A 181 -2.57 1.99 -2.79
C LEU A 181 -3.91 1.26 -2.66
N GLU A 182 -4.74 1.68 -1.71
CA GLU A 182 -6.03 1.08 -1.46
C GLU A 182 -7.17 1.97 -1.99
N LEU A 183 -7.90 1.44 -3.00
CA LEU A 183 -8.98 2.14 -3.69
C LEU A 183 -10.32 1.38 -3.63
N ILE A 184 -10.38 0.21 -2.98
CA ILE A 184 -11.57 -0.65 -2.96
C ILE A 184 -12.31 -0.51 -1.64
N GLU A 185 -11.70 -0.96 -0.54
CA GLU A 185 -12.33 -0.96 0.79
C GLU A 185 -11.36 -0.49 1.90
N PRO A 186 -10.61 0.60 1.71
CA PRO A 186 -9.68 1.05 2.76
C PRO A 186 -10.43 1.47 4.01
N TYR A 187 -9.90 1.09 5.18
CA TYR A 187 -10.31 1.76 6.39
C TYR A 187 -9.78 3.20 6.36
N LEU A 188 -10.68 4.17 6.49
CA LEU A 188 -10.38 5.59 6.33
C LEU A 188 -10.11 6.33 7.65
N TYR A 189 -10.00 5.62 8.75
CA TYR A 189 -9.61 6.15 10.07
C TYR A 189 -10.39 7.42 10.48
N PRO A 190 -11.72 7.35 10.60
CA PRO A 190 -12.54 8.53 10.89
C PRO A 190 -12.34 9.09 12.31
N GLN A 191 -11.75 8.32 13.22
CA GLN A 191 -11.42 8.78 14.57
C GLN A 191 -10.19 9.72 14.55
N GLU A 192 -9.22 9.43 13.70
CA GLU A 192 -7.99 10.20 13.51
C GLU A 192 -8.20 11.39 12.55
N GLY A 193 -9.20 11.30 11.67
CA GLY A 193 -9.59 12.34 10.73
C GLY A 193 -11.10 12.65 10.78
N PRO A 194 -11.61 13.31 11.83
CA PRO A 194 -13.06 13.49 12.05
C PRO A 194 -13.75 14.29 10.93
N GLY A 195 -13.02 15.00 10.09
CA GLY A 195 -13.53 15.69 8.91
C GLY A 195 -13.82 14.81 7.69
N VAL A 196 -13.32 13.56 7.65
CA VAL A 196 -13.37 12.70 6.47
C VAL A 196 -14.80 12.42 5.99
N GLY A 197 -15.74 12.22 6.92
CA GLY A 197 -17.14 11.96 6.57
C GLY A 197 -17.82 13.15 5.88
N ARG A 198 -17.53 14.37 6.30
CA ARG A 198 -18.02 15.58 5.65
C ARG A 198 -17.42 15.75 4.26
N MET A 199 -16.10 15.59 4.14
CA MET A 199 -15.41 15.64 2.84
C MET A 199 -16.00 14.61 1.87
N MET A 200 -16.26 13.40 2.34
CA MET A 200 -16.89 12.33 1.55
C MET A 200 -18.29 12.75 1.07
N ALA A 201 -19.13 13.28 1.94
CA ALA A 201 -20.46 13.74 1.58
C ALA A 201 -20.41 14.87 0.55
N ASP A 202 -19.56 15.87 0.76
CA ASP A 202 -19.39 17.00 -0.16
C ASP A 202 -18.87 16.53 -1.55
N ALA A 203 -17.96 15.56 -1.57
CA ALA A 203 -17.44 14.99 -2.82
C ALA A 203 -18.48 14.14 -3.56
N LEU A 204 -19.30 13.37 -2.84
CA LEU A 204 -20.41 12.62 -3.41
C LEU A 204 -21.44 13.53 -4.06
N MET A 205 -21.85 14.61 -3.36
CA MET A 205 -22.84 15.58 -3.87
C MET A 205 -22.38 16.28 -5.18
N LYS A 206 -21.09 16.38 -5.41
CA LYS A 206 -20.54 16.93 -6.67
C LYS A 206 -20.58 15.94 -7.83
N ARG A 207 -20.65 14.64 -7.54
CA ARG A 207 -20.61 13.55 -8.53
C ARG A 207 -22.00 12.98 -8.87
N LEU A 208 -23.02 13.35 -8.10
CA LEU A 208 -24.44 13.04 -8.35
C LEU A 208 -25.10 14.08 -9.24
#